data_e16fde2424116078d7dcc5a8a9070211
#
_entry.id   e16fde2424116078d7dcc5a8a9070211
#
_cell.length_a   1.000
_cell.length_b   1.000
_cell.length_c   1.000
_cell.angle_alpha   90.00
_cell.angle_beta   90.00
_cell.angle_gamma   90.00
#
_symmetry.space_group_name_H-M   'P 1'
#
loop_
_entity.id
_entity.type
_entity.pdbx_description
1 polymer ?
#
loop_
_entity_poly.entity_id
_entity_poly.type
_entity_poly.pdbx_seq_one_letter_code
_entity_poly.pdbx_strand_id
1 'polypeptide(L)'
;MFYDRAKLTVIAGRGGDGSIHFRREKFVPRGGPDGGDGGRGGDVALVADPQRRDLAGIRPNQKLRAGRGGPGGGQLSNGADGEDAVLSVPVGTQVLDEEERLIADLARPGARVVVAKGGSGGHGNKRYATATRQTPRFAEVGMPGEEGSIELRLKLLADAALVGLPNAVKSSLLARISNARPKVAEYPFTTLSPNLGTVEAPDGRQLVVADVPGLIEGASEGVGLGHEFLAHLERARLLLHVIDSSEGDAAERWRTIDAELAAYGAGLDERPQVVILNKTDLSPEPPVFEIEDERIVRVFRVSAATGAGIDALKLALHELVPPDEIVPVAAGDEEELVDFLVYRPQPARRAYRVFRTERGFRITGRAPAPQELEAILKAAGAREGDEIEVGEEVLEWK
;
A
#
# COMPACT_ATOMS: atom_id res chain seq x y z
N MET A 1 1.17 18.93 1.37
CA MET A 1 2.32 18.38 2.12
C MET A 1 2.44 16.93 1.70
N PHE A 2 3.52 16.52 1.08
CA PHE A 2 3.74 15.15 0.60
C PHE A 2 4.13 14.25 1.77
N TYR A 3 3.51 13.08 1.91
CA TYR A 3 3.81 12.11 2.95
C TYR A 3 4.21 10.78 2.31
N ASP A 4 5.42 10.33 2.57
CA ASP A 4 6.04 9.11 2.05
C ASP A 4 6.00 7.95 3.03
N ARG A 5 5.63 8.21 4.28
CA ARG A 5 5.52 7.21 5.36
C ARG A 5 4.25 7.38 6.15
N ALA A 6 3.64 6.26 6.52
CA ALA A 6 2.49 6.24 7.41
C ALA A 6 2.50 4.96 8.25
N LYS A 7 2.15 5.09 9.54
CA LYS A 7 1.92 3.94 10.43
C LYS A 7 0.44 3.73 10.63
N LEU A 8 0.01 2.47 10.55
CA LEU A 8 -1.37 2.04 10.68
C LEU A 8 -1.48 0.90 11.68
N THR A 9 -2.53 0.93 12.51
CA THR A 9 -2.96 -0.27 13.24
C THR A 9 -4.06 -0.95 12.44
N VAL A 10 -3.88 -2.19 12.07
CA VAL A 10 -4.84 -3.00 11.32
C VAL A 10 -5.51 -3.99 12.27
N ILE A 11 -6.84 -4.07 12.22
CA ILE A 11 -7.64 -4.91 13.11
C ILE A 11 -8.67 -5.60 12.25
N ALA A 12 -8.44 -6.88 11.95
CA ALA A 12 -9.40 -7.68 11.21
C ALA A 12 -10.62 -8.08 12.07
N GLY A 13 -11.72 -8.41 11.41
CA GLY A 13 -12.97 -8.73 12.07
C GLY A 13 -12.89 -10.05 12.84
N ARG A 14 -13.52 -10.12 14.02
CA ARG A 14 -13.76 -11.39 14.71
C ARG A 14 -14.84 -12.17 13.97
N GLY A 15 -14.72 -13.51 13.86
CA GLY A 15 -15.80 -14.37 13.40
C GLY A 15 -17.00 -14.39 14.39
N GLY A 16 -18.18 -14.62 13.85
CA GLY A 16 -19.40 -14.79 14.63
C GLY A 16 -19.42 -16.14 15.35
N ASP A 17 -20.11 -16.21 16.46
CA ASP A 17 -20.25 -17.46 17.22
C ASP A 17 -21.29 -18.39 16.56
N GLY A 18 -21.06 -19.70 16.61
CA GLY A 18 -22.06 -20.69 16.23
C GLY A 18 -23.21 -20.72 17.19
N SER A 19 -24.40 -21.12 16.72
CA SER A 19 -25.62 -21.16 17.50
C SER A 19 -25.85 -22.51 18.16
N ILE A 20 -26.35 -22.47 19.40
CA ILE A 20 -26.93 -23.62 20.11
C ILE A 20 -28.44 -23.49 20.00
N HIS A 21 -29.01 -24.11 19.00
CA HIS A 21 -30.47 -24.07 18.79
C HIS A 21 -31.03 -25.46 18.55
N PHE A 22 -32.27 -25.67 18.95
CA PHE A 22 -33.03 -26.94 18.78
C PHE A 22 -34.38 -26.63 18.15
N ARG A 23 -34.72 -27.39 17.14
CA ARG A 23 -36.01 -27.30 16.44
C ARG A 23 -37.16 -27.46 17.42
N ARG A 24 -38.11 -26.56 17.41
CA ARG A 24 -39.34 -26.58 18.22
C ARG A 24 -40.53 -26.42 17.30
N GLU A 25 -41.30 -27.51 17.13
CA GLU A 25 -42.49 -27.50 16.31
C GLU A 25 -43.66 -28.13 17.10
N LYS A 26 -44.88 -27.78 16.73
CA LYS A 26 -46.12 -28.13 17.45
C LYS A 26 -46.30 -29.65 17.68
N PHE A 27 -45.79 -30.50 16.82
CA PHE A 27 -45.91 -31.94 16.92
C PHE A 27 -44.56 -32.67 16.99
N VAL A 28 -43.47 -31.96 17.21
CA VAL A 28 -42.12 -32.52 17.32
C VAL A 28 -41.49 -32.11 18.64
N PRO A 29 -41.86 -32.79 19.75
CA PRO A 29 -41.43 -32.39 21.09
C PRO A 29 -39.91 -32.60 21.32
N ARG A 30 -39.25 -33.43 20.51
CA ARG A 30 -37.80 -33.69 20.55
C ARG A 30 -37.17 -33.33 19.20
N GLY A 31 -37.25 -32.07 18.83
CA GLY A 31 -36.55 -31.58 17.65
C GLY A 31 -35.03 -31.70 17.78
N GLY A 32 -34.36 -32.08 16.70
CA GLY A 32 -32.91 -32.18 16.69
C GLY A 32 -32.21 -30.82 16.73
N PRO A 33 -30.88 -30.80 16.84
CA PRO A 33 -30.11 -29.56 16.77
C PRO A 33 -30.23 -28.93 15.37
N ASP A 34 -30.47 -27.62 15.32
CA ASP A 34 -30.65 -26.85 14.10
C ASP A 34 -29.95 -25.45 14.19
N GLY A 35 -28.96 -25.33 15.08
CA GLY A 35 -28.12 -24.13 15.15
C GLY A 35 -27.21 -23.98 13.92
N GLY A 36 -27.24 -22.80 13.32
CA GLY A 36 -26.40 -22.42 12.20
C GLY A 36 -24.99 -21.95 12.62
N ASP A 37 -24.10 -21.86 11.64
CA ASP A 37 -22.73 -21.42 11.84
C ASP A 37 -22.66 -19.90 11.93
N GLY A 38 -21.67 -19.35 12.63
CA GLY A 38 -21.33 -17.93 12.61
C GLY A 38 -20.65 -17.54 11.28
N GLY A 39 -20.82 -16.29 10.89
CA GLY A 39 -20.15 -15.71 9.73
C GLY A 39 -18.66 -15.46 9.98
N ARG A 40 -17.88 -15.38 8.93
CA ARG A 40 -16.46 -15.02 8.97
C ARG A 40 -16.31 -13.53 9.32
N GLY A 41 -15.25 -13.14 10.02
CA GLY A 41 -14.83 -11.74 10.15
C GLY A 41 -14.25 -11.20 8.84
N GLY A 42 -14.42 -9.90 8.56
CA GLY A 42 -13.84 -9.24 7.39
C GLY A 42 -12.31 -9.13 7.48
N ASP A 43 -11.65 -9.13 6.33
CA ASP A 43 -10.22 -8.94 6.20
C ASP A 43 -9.87 -7.44 6.15
N VAL A 44 -8.60 -7.12 6.44
CA VAL A 44 -8.03 -5.80 6.15
C VAL A 44 -7.11 -5.92 4.95
N ALA A 45 -7.40 -5.17 3.89
CA ALA A 45 -6.65 -5.20 2.65
C ALA A 45 -6.18 -3.80 2.22
N LEU A 46 -5.04 -3.76 1.55
CA LEU A 46 -4.52 -2.57 0.86
C LEU A 46 -4.61 -2.79 -0.64
N VAL A 47 -4.94 -1.74 -1.38
CA VAL A 47 -5.05 -1.77 -2.85
C VAL A 47 -4.27 -0.59 -3.44
N ALA A 48 -3.41 -0.88 -4.42
CA ALA A 48 -2.66 0.14 -5.15
C ALA A 48 -3.58 0.92 -6.09
N ASP A 49 -3.71 2.21 -5.85
CA ASP A 49 -4.55 3.12 -6.60
C ASP A 49 -3.66 4.11 -7.39
N PRO A 50 -3.67 4.07 -8.72
CA PRO A 50 -2.85 4.96 -9.55
C PRO A 50 -3.27 6.42 -9.49
N GLN A 51 -4.46 6.74 -8.96
CA GLN A 51 -4.91 8.11 -8.77
C GLN A 51 -4.33 8.74 -7.50
N ARG A 52 -3.81 7.92 -6.56
CA ARG A 52 -3.15 8.41 -5.36
C ARG A 52 -1.65 8.56 -5.60
N ARG A 53 -1.08 9.68 -5.14
CA ARG A 53 0.34 10.00 -5.31
C ARG A 53 1.10 10.13 -4.00
N ASP A 54 0.40 10.20 -2.88
CA ASP A 54 1.01 10.29 -1.56
C ASP A 54 0.17 9.58 -0.49
N LEU A 55 0.72 9.48 0.71
CA LEU A 55 0.07 8.91 1.88
C LEU A 55 -0.60 9.99 2.78
N ALA A 56 -0.78 11.23 2.28
CA ALA A 56 -1.34 12.35 3.06
C ALA A 56 -2.76 12.11 3.59
N GLY A 57 -3.53 11.27 2.89
CA GLY A 57 -4.87 10.88 3.32
C GLY A 57 -4.90 9.94 4.54
N ILE A 58 -3.74 9.43 4.98
CA ILE A 58 -3.62 8.50 6.08
C ILE A 58 -3.18 9.25 7.33
N ARG A 59 -4.04 9.27 8.35
CA ARG A 59 -3.74 9.94 9.62
C ARG A 59 -2.69 9.15 10.41
N PRO A 60 -1.77 9.81 11.11
CA PRO A 60 -0.84 9.13 12.02
C PRO A 60 -1.59 8.23 13.02
N ASN A 61 -1.14 6.97 13.17
CA ASN A 61 -1.76 5.99 14.05
C ASN A 61 -3.25 5.71 13.77
N GLN A 62 -3.67 5.85 12.52
CA GLN A 62 -5.03 5.49 12.10
C GLN A 62 -5.27 4.00 12.36
N LYS A 63 -6.46 3.69 12.91
CA LYS A 63 -6.93 2.30 13.09
C LYS A 63 -7.84 1.94 11.94
N LEU A 64 -7.43 0.94 11.17
CA LEU A 64 -8.24 0.36 10.09
C LEU A 64 -8.90 -0.91 10.62
N ARG A 65 -10.23 -0.91 10.71
CA ARG A 65 -11.01 -2.01 11.29
C ARG A 65 -11.94 -2.60 10.26
N ALA A 66 -11.92 -3.93 10.13
CA ALA A 66 -12.89 -4.69 9.35
C ALA A 66 -14.13 -5.09 10.19
N GLY A 67 -15.18 -5.46 9.48
CA GLY A 67 -16.45 -5.85 10.07
C GLY A 67 -16.35 -7.18 10.82
N ARG A 68 -17.19 -7.35 11.86
CA ARG A 68 -17.32 -8.63 12.57
C ARG A 68 -18.30 -9.53 11.83
N GLY A 69 -18.07 -10.84 11.85
CA GLY A 69 -19.04 -11.83 11.42
C GLY A 69 -20.26 -11.87 12.36
N GLY A 70 -21.43 -12.05 11.77
CA GLY A 70 -22.69 -12.21 12.50
C GLY A 70 -22.75 -13.57 13.21
N PRO A 71 -23.45 -13.68 14.33
CA PRO A 71 -23.68 -14.97 15.00
C PRO A 71 -24.60 -15.87 14.17
N GLY A 72 -24.44 -17.16 14.30
CA GLY A 72 -25.40 -18.14 13.78
C GLY A 72 -26.76 -18.04 14.48
N GLY A 73 -27.80 -18.43 13.76
CA GLY A 73 -29.19 -18.45 14.27
C GLY A 73 -29.77 -19.85 14.36
N GLY A 74 -31.05 -19.94 14.75
CA GLY A 74 -31.84 -21.16 14.62
C GLY A 74 -32.23 -21.46 13.18
N GLN A 75 -32.84 -22.64 12.93
CA GLN A 75 -33.31 -23.08 11.62
C GLN A 75 -32.16 -23.11 10.57
N LEU A 76 -30.95 -23.48 11.00
CA LEU A 76 -29.73 -23.52 10.16
C LEU A 76 -29.36 -22.15 9.55
N SER A 77 -29.81 -21.06 10.15
CA SER A 77 -29.46 -19.72 9.67
C SER A 77 -28.01 -19.40 10.02
N ASN A 78 -27.18 -19.25 9.01
CA ASN A 78 -25.78 -18.83 9.18
C ASN A 78 -25.70 -17.33 9.42
N GLY A 79 -24.71 -16.90 10.20
CA GLY A 79 -24.37 -15.49 10.38
C GLY A 79 -23.84 -14.89 9.09
N ALA A 80 -24.10 -13.61 8.86
CA ALA A 80 -23.51 -12.86 7.76
C ALA A 80 -22.00 -12.70 7.97
N ASP A 81 -21.24 -12.73 6.89
CA ASP A 81 -19.81 -12.41 6.92
C ASP A 81 -19.60 -10.91 7.19
N GLY A 82 -18.52 -10.59 7.88
CA GLY A 82 -18.11 -9.22 8.14
C GLY A 82 -17.56 -8.55 6.87
N GLU A 83 -17.80 -7.26 6.71
CA GLU A 83 -17.29 -6.48 5.62
C GLU A 83 -15.76 -6.31 5.71
N ASP A 84 -15.08 -6.44 4.57
CA ASP A 84 -13.65 -6.17 4.47
C ASP A 84 -13.38 -4.67 4.61
N ALA A 85 -12.27 -4.31 5.29
CA ALA A 85 -11.76 -2.96 5.29
C ALA A 85 -10.69 -2.81 4.22
N VAL A 86 -10.98 -2.03 3.18
CA VAL A 86 -10.05 -1.79 2.08
C VAL A 86 -9.53 -0.35 2.15
N LEU A 87 -8.21 -0.18 2.13
CA LEU A 87 -7.55 1.12 2.07
C LEU A 87 -6.79 1.25 0.75
N SER A 88 -7.12 2.29 -0.03
CA SER A 88 -6.37 2.63 -1.24
C SER A 88 -5.08 3.35 -0.87
N VAL A 89 -3.97 2.90 -1.43
CA VAL A 89 -2.62 3.47 -1.27
C VAL A 89 -1.98 3.73 -2.64
N PRO A 90 -1.00 4.63 -2.75
CA PRO A 90 -0.30 4.87 -4.01
C PRO A 90 0.38 3.61 -4.56
N VAL A 91 0.50 3.54 -5.89
CA VAL A 91 1.35 2.53 -6.54
C VAL A 91 2.81 2.71 -6.09
N GLY A 92 3.53 1.62 -5.85
CA GLY A 92 4.88 1.64 -5.31
C GLY A 92 4.96 1.74 -3.79
N THR A 93 3.83 1.56 -3.08
CA THR A 93 3.82 1.49 -1.62
C THR A 93 4.36 0.14 -1.15
N GLN A 94 5.40 0.17 -0.33
CA GLN A 94 5.87 -0.98 0.43
C GLN A 94 5.13 -1.07 1.76
N VAL A 95 4.78 -2.29 2.12
CA VAL A 95 4.13 -2.62 3.39
C VAL A 95 5.13 -3.39 4.24
N LEU A 96 5.44 -2.88 5.42
CA LEU A 96 6.37 -3.48 6.37
C LEU A 96 5.64 -3.84 7.66
N ASP A 97 6.14 -4.88 8.35
CA ASP A 97 5.67 -5.24 9.70
C ASP A 97 6.36 -4.40 10.79
N GLU A 98 6.08 -4.73 12.07
CA GLU A 98 6.67 -4.03 13.22
C GLU A 98 8.19 -4.23 13.32
N GLU A 99 8.73 -5.31 12.77
CA GLU A 99 10.17 -5.61 12.71
C GLU A 99 10.84 -5.10 11.43
N GLU A 100 10.18 -4.20 10.69
CA GLU A 100 10.64 -3.63 9.41
C GLU A 100 10.85 -4.67 8.28
N ARG A 101 10.26 -5.86 8.37
CA ARG A 101 10.32 -6.86 7.31
C ARG A 101 9.27 -6.55 6.25
N LEU A 102 9.64 -6.71 5.00
CA LEU A 102 8.75 -6.47 3.86
C LEU A 102 7.65 -7.54 3.81
N ILE A 103 6.38 -7.11 3.98
CA ILE A 103 5.19 -7.96 3.80
C ILE A 103 4.80 -8.01 2.32
N ALA A 104 4.77 -6.84 1.65
CA ALA A 104 4.40 -6.73 0.24
C ALA A 104 4.96 -5.45 -0.39
N ASP A 105 5.12 -5.48 -1.73
CA ASP A 105 5.44 -4.32 -2.56
C ASP A 105 4.30 -4.15 -3.59
N LEU A 106 3.54 -3.06 -3.47
CA LEU A 106 2.39 -2.76 -4.32
C LEU A 106 2.85 -1.98 -5.57
N ALA A 107 3.74 -2.57 -6.36
CA ALA A 107 4.40 -1.94 -7.50
C ALA A 107 3.51 -1.78 -8.75
N ARG A 108 2.33 -2.43 -8.82
CA ARG A 108 1.44 -2.38 -9.99
C ARG A 108 0.08 -1.79 -9.62
N PRO A 109 -0.55 -1.00 -10.52
CA PRO A 109 -1.92 -0.54 -10.33
C PRO A 109 -2.88 -1.70 -10.07
N GLY A 110 -3.77 -1.55 -9.09
CA GLY A 110 -4.74 -2.58 -8.71
C GLY A 110 -4.17 -3.75 -7.88
N ALA A 111 -2.84 -3.79 -7.64
CA ALA A 111 -2.25 -4.80 -6.75
C ALA A 111 -2.92 -4.76 -5.38
N ARG A 112 -3.33 -5.93 -4.87
CA ARG A 112 -4.03 -6.08 -3.58
C ARG A 112 -3.23 -6.99 -2.66
N VAL A 113 -3.11 -6.59 -1.41
CA VAL A 113 -2.55 -7.42 -0.34
C VAL A 113 -3.48 -7.45 0.86
N VAL A 114 -3.67 -8.62 1.46
CA VAL A 114 -4.38 -8.78 2.74
C VAL A 114 -3.32 -8.69 3.85
N VAL A 115 -3.42 -7.66 4.69
CA VAL A 115 -2.47 -7.37 5.78
C VAL A 115 -2.92 -7.90 7.13
N ALA A 116 -4.22 -8.18 7.30
CA ALA A 116 -4.75 -8.87 8.46
C ALA A 116 -5.98 -9.69 8.06
N LYS A 117 -6.03 -10.97 8.45
CA LYS A 117 -7.12 -11.88 8.11
C LYS A 117 -8.19 -11.89 9.18
N GLY A 118 -9.44 -11.91 8.73
CA GLY A 118 -10.61 -12.08 9.58
C GLY A 118 -10.65 -13.45 10.26
N GLY A 119 -11.18 -13.48 11.47
CA GLY A 119 -11.38 -14.70 12.22
C GLY A 119 -12.45 -15.60 11.58
N SER A 120 -12.27 -16.92 11.64
CA SER A 120 -13.27 -17.88 11.19
C SER A 120 -14.52 -17.82 12.06
N GLY A 121 -15.70 -17.97 11.46
CA GLY A 121 -16.94 -18.20 12.19
C GLY A 121 -16.91 -19.54 12.94
N GLY A 122 -17.60 -19.59 14.07
CA GLY A 122 -17.76 -20.79 14.88
C GLY A 122 -18.85 -21.70 14.31
N HIS A 123 -18.70 -23.01 14.45
CA HIS A 123 -19.69 -23.97 13.99
C HIS A 123 -20.85 -24.09 14.95
N GLY A 124 -22.07 -24.13 14.43
CA GLY A 124 -23.32 -24.39 15.20
C GLY A 124 -23.43 -25.82 15.70
N ASN A 125 -24.30 -26.03 16.67
CA ASN A 125 -24.47 -27.35 17.30
C ASN A 125 -24.89 -28.45 16.32
N LYS A 126 -25.52 -28.12 15.20
CA LYS A 126 -25.92 -29.10 14.18
C LYS A 126 -24.71 -29.88 13.61
N ARG A 127 -23.54 -29.23 13.44
CA ARG A 127 -22.35 -29.87 12.93
C ARG A 127 -21.75 -30.94 13.86
N TYR A 128 -22.09 -30.86 15.16
CA TYR A 128 -21.59 -31.80 16.20
C TYR A 128 -22.56 -32.91 16.53
N ALA A 129 -23.69 -32.98 15.81
CA ALA A 129 -24.62 -34.08 15.93
C ALA A 129 -24.06 -35.37 15.27
N THR A 130 -24.01 -36.46 16.03
CA THR A 130 -23.61 -37.78 15.60
C THR A 130 -24.65 -38.82 16.01
N ALA A 131 -24.53 -40.05 15.49
CA ALA A 131 -25.44 -41.13 15.87
C ALA A 131 -25.47 -41.40 17.41
N THR A 132 -24.31 -41.23 18.06
CA THR A 132 -24.14 -41.38 19.50
C THR A 132 -24.45 -40.12 20.29
N ARG A 133 -24.32 -38.94 19.68
CA ARG A 133 -24.61 -37.63 20.30
C ARG A 133 -25.65 -36.88 19.46
N GLN A 134 -26.92 -37.18 19.66
CA GLN A 134 -28.00 -36.61 18.84
C GLN A 134 -28.41 -35.18 19.23
N THR A 135 -28.08 -34.74 20.45
CA THR A 135 -28.46 -33.42 20.97
C THR A 135 -27.29 -32.69 21.60
N PRO A 136 -26.28 -32.27 20.80
CA PRO A 136 -25.15 -31.52 21.34
C PRO A 136 -25.59 -30.14 21.82
N ARG A 137 -25.26 -29.81 23.07
CA ARG A 137 -25.62 -28.55 23.75
C ARG A 137 -24.39 -27.63 23.85
N PHE A 138 -23.60 -27.58 22.77
CA PHE A 138 -22.45 -26.70 22.62
C PHE A 138 -22.31 -26.28 21.18
N ALA A 139 -21.70 -25.11 20.97
CA ALA A 139 -21.31 -24.58 19.66
C ALA A 139 -19.94 -23.97 19.77
N GLU A 140 -19.28 -23.83 18.64
CA GLU A 140 -17.94 -23.24 18.53
C GLU A 140 -18.04 -21.72 18.60
N VAL A 141 -17.12 -21.11 19.32
CA VAL A 141 -16.98 -19.65 19.41
C VAL A 141 -16.22 -19.15 18.19
N GLY A 142 -16.69 -18.06 17.61
CA GLY A 142 -15.99 -17.40 16.50
C GLY A 142 -14.60 -16.92 16.93
N MET A 143 -13.65 -17.06 16.02
CA MET A 143 -12.24 -16.76 16.30
C MET A 143 -11.95 -15.26 16.19
N PRO A 144 -11.02 -14.71 16.98
CA PRO A 144 -10.54 -13.35 16.78
C PRO A 144 -9.91 -13.20 15.40
N GLY A 145 -10.01 -12.03 14.80
CA GLY A 145 -9.24 -11.64 13.64
C GLY A 145 -7.78 -11.33 14.02
N GLU A 146 -6.93 -11.22 13.01
CA GLU A 146 -5.56 -10.78 13.19
C GLU A 146 -5.53 -9.28 13.53
N GLU A 147 -4.59 -8.90 14.39
CA GLU A 147 -4.33 -7.50 14.76
C GLU A 147 -2.83 -7.26 14.73
N GLY A 148 -2.41 -6.11 14.24
CA GLY A 148 -1.01 -5.74 14.18
C GLY A 148 -0.83 -4.28 13.79
N SER A 149 0.42 -3.85 13.80
CA SER A 149 0.83 -2.55 13.29
C SER A 149 1.64 -2.75 12.02
N ILE A 150 1.40 -1.90 11.04
CA ILE A 150 2.15 -1.91 9.77
C ILE A 150 2.68 -0.52 9.48
N GLU A 151 3.81 -0.46 8.82
CA GLU A 151 4.37 0.76 8.27
C GLU A 151 4.25 0.73 6.75
N LEU A 152 3.70 1.81 6.20
CA LEU A 152 3.66 2.05 4.76
C LEU A 152 4.81 2.96 4.41
N ARG A 153 5.63 2.55 3.44
CA ARG A 153 6.70 3.37 2.85
C ARG A 153 6.48 3.47 1.36
N LEU A 154 6.25 4.68 0.89
CA LEU A 154 6.10 4.94 -0.53
C LEU A 154 7.48 5.00 -1.16
N LYS A 155 7.78 4.06 -2.06
CA LYS A 155 8.91 4.20 -2.99
C LYS A 155 8.50 5.23 -4.02
N LEU A 156 9.06 6.42 -3.90
CA LEU A 156 8.76 7.51 -4.81
C LEU A 156 9.17 7.15 -6.22
N LEU A 157 8.15 6.92 -7.04
CA LEU A 157 8.27 6.86 -8.48
C LEU A 157 8.15 8.30 -8.96
N ALA A 158 9.24 8.94 -9.35
CA ALA A 158 9.16 10.20 -10.07
C ALA A 158 8.59 9.92 -11.46
N ASP A 159 7.51 10.58 -11.82
CA ASP A 159 6.95 10.52 -13.18
C ASP A 159 7.89 11.19 -14.18
N ALA A 160 8.58 12.26 -13.73
CA ALA A 160 9.61 12.95 -14.51
C ALA A 160 10.82 13.33 -13.64
N ALA A 161 11.99 13.39 -14.23
CA ALA A 161 13.24 13.76 -13.56
C ALA A 161 13.89 14.96 -14.21
N LEU A 162 14.33 15.94 -13.41
CA LEU A 162 15.11 17.08 -13.84
C LEU A 162 16.57 16.70 -14.00
N VAL A 163 17.10 16.88 -15.19
CA VAL A 163 18.52 16.70 -15.52
C VAL A 163 19.09 18.00 -16.07
N GLY A 164 20.36 18.27 -15.85
CA GLY A 164 20.96 19.52 -16.32
C GLY A 164 22.22 19.89 -15.56
N LEU A 165 23.08 20.71 -16.15
CA LEU A 165 24.32 21.19 -15.55
C LEU A 165 24.10 21.88 -14.19
N PRO A 166 25.11 21.93 -13.31
CA PRO A 166 25.10 22.82 -12.15
C PRO A 166 24.76 24.25 -12.60
N ASN A 167 24.03 24.99 -11.76
CA ASN A 167 23.54 26.35 -12.05
C ASN A 167 22.47 26.51 -13.15
N ALA A 168 21.98 25.42 -13.76
CA ALA A 168 20.79 25.48 -14.63
C ALA A 168 19.52 25.84 -13.86
N VAL A 169 19.62 26.05 -12.52
CA VAL A 169 18.54 26.47 -11.62
C VAL A 169 17.38 25.47 -11.59
N LYS A 170 17.72 24.16 -11.64
CA LYS A 170 16.74 23.05 -11.59
C LYS A 170 15.80 23.13 -10.39
N SER A 171 16.36 23.32 -9.19
CA SER A 171 15.58 23.40 -7.95
C SER A 171 14.64 24.61 -7.92
N SER A 172 15.03 25.76 -8.52
CA SER A 172 14.15 26.92 -8.64
C SER A 172 13.04 26.66 -9.67
N LEU A 173 13.34 25.98 -10.76
CA LEU A 173 12.33 25.55 -11.72
C LEU A 173 11.34 24.59 -11.07
N LEU A 174 11.84 23.61 -10.33
CA LEU A 174 10.98 22.67 -9.55
C LEU A 174 10.07 23.43 -8.59
N ALA A 175 10.59 24.41 -7.87
CA ALA A 175 9.80 25.23 -6.96
C ALA A 175 8.69 26.04 -7.66
N ARG A 176 8.91 26.41 -8.93
CA ARG A 176 7.94 27.16 -9.72
C ARG A 176 6.86 26.29 -10.35
N ILE A 177 7.23 25.09 -10.83
CA ILE A 177 6.24 24.16 -11.42
C ILE A 177 5.43 23.43 -10.35
N SER A 178 5.97 23.26 -9.14
CA SER A 178 5.31 22.56 -8.06
C SER A 178 4.22 23.38 -7.39
N ASN A 179 3.11 22.74 -7.04
CA ASN A 179 1.99 23.36 -6.32
C ASN A 179 2.25 23.54 -4.83
N ALA A 180 3.21 22.79 -4.28
CA ALA A 180 3.67 22.92 -2.91
C ALA A 180 5.19 23.13 -2.89
N ARG A 181 5.73 23.65 -1.78
CA ARG A 181 7.18 23.76 -1.63
C ARG A 181 7.82 22.38 -1.77
N PRO A 182 8.78 22.18 -2.68
CA PRO A 182 9.51 20.93 -2.83
C PRO A 182 10.09 20.48 -1.50
N LYS A 183 10.07 19.18 -1.25
CA LYS A 183 10.63 18.59 -0.05
C LYS A 183 11.88 17.82 -0.39
N VAL A 184 12.85 17.94 0.48
CA VAL A 184 14.00 17.04 0.53
C VAL A 184 13.48 15.70 1.06
N ALA A 185 13.61 14.65 0.27
CA ALA A 185 13.29 13.30 0.69
C ALA A 185 14.55 12.66 1.28
N GLU A 186 14.49 12.31 2.58
CA GLU A 186 15.59 11.61 3.25
C GLU A 186 15.45 10.11 3.03
N TYR A 187 16.33 9.55 2.20
CA TYR A 187 16.43 8.10 2.02
C TYR A 187 17.62 7.55 2.80
N PRO A 188 17.45 6.50 3.61
CA PRO A 188 18.51 5.97 4.45
C PRO A 188 19.72 5.39 3.69
N PHE A 189 19.59 5.22 2.36
CA PHE A 189 20.61 4.66 1.48
C PHE A 189 21.17 5.68 0.46
N THR A 190 20.74 6.96 0.51
CA THR A 190 21.24 8.00 -0.40
C THR A 190 22.16 8.97 0.32
N THR A 191 23.33 9.24 -0.25
CA THR A 191 24.23 10.29 0.22
C THR A 191 23.75 11.69 -0.16
N LEU A 192 22.89 11.79 -1.19
CA LEU A 192 22.28 13.04 -1.65
C LEU A 192 20.75 12.84 -1.72
N SER A 193 20.03 13.66 -0.99
CA SER A 193 18.57 13.60 -0.91
C SER A 193 17.92 14.37 -2.07
N PRO A 194 17.06 13.72 -2.90
CA PRO A 194 16.39 14.40 -4.01
C PRO A 194 15.33 15.40 -3.49
N ASN A 195 15.16 16.49 -4.23
CA ASN A 195 14.03 17.38 -4.03
C ASN A 195 12.85 16.92 -4.88
N LEU A 196 11.69 16.73 -4.26
CA LEU A 196 10.48 16.29 -4.94
C LEU A 196 9.45 17.41 -4.98
N GLY A 197 8.87 17.60 -6.15
CA GLY A 197 7.77 18.53 -6.37
C GLY A 197 6.59 17.84 -7.01
N THR A 198 5.38 18.24 -6.62
CA THR A 198 4.14 17.75 -7.22
C THR A 198 3.59 18.82 -8.15
N VAL A 199 3.35 18.47 -9.40
CA VAL A 199 2.70 19.30 -10.42
C VAL A 199 1.26 18.81 -10.58
N GLU A 200 0.30 19.69 -10.35
CA GLU A 200 -1.13 19.37 -10.41
C GLU A 200 -1.75 19.92 -11.68
N ALA A 201 -2.52 19.09 -12.39
CA ALA A 201 -3.28 19.48 -13.54
C ALA A 201 -4.62 20.10 -13.14
N PRO A 202 -5.29 20.85 -14.04
CA PRO A 202 -6.63 21.42 -13.79
C PRO A 202 -7.70 20.37 -13.51
N ASP A 203 -7.51 19.13 -13.92
CA ASP A 203 -8.41 17.99 -13.69
C ASP A 203 -8.11 17.25 -12.38
N GLY A 204 -7.16 17.75 -11.57
CA GLY A 204 -6.77 17.18 -10.28
C GLY A 204 -5.73 16.06 -10.37
N ARG A 205 -5.28 15.68 -11.56
CA ARG A 205 -4.14 14.75 -11.71
C ARG A 205 -2.86 15.37 -11.19
N GLN A 206 -2.04 14.56 -10.55
CA GLN A 206 -0.76 14.97 -9.98
C GLN A 206 0.38 14.18 -10.61
N LEU A 207 1.47 14.88 -10.97
CA LEU A 207 2.73 14.31 -11.39
C LEU A 207 3.81 14.60 -10.36
N VAL A 208 4.64 13.62 -10.07
CA VAL A 208 5.81 13.78 -9.20
C VAL A 208 7.03 14.06 -10.06
N VAL A 209 7.66 15.20 -9.84
CA VAL A 209 8.90 15.59 -10.50
C VAL A 209 10.05 15.58 -9.49
N ALA A 210 11.12 14.85 -9.81
CA ALA A 210 12.32 14.78 -8.98
C ALA A 210 13.41 15.70 -9.53
N ASP A 211 13.99 16.53 -8.65
CA ASP A 211 15.27 17.19 -8.90
C ASP A 211 16.36 16.33 -8.29
N VAL A 212 17.21 15.80 -9.14
CA VAL A 212 18.29 14.91 -8.75
C VAL A 212 19.60 15.70 -8.70
N PRO A 213 20.07 16.07 -7.50
CA PRO A 213 21.36 16.72 -7.35
C PRO A 213 22.49 15.73 -7.66
N GLY A 214 23.52 16.19 -8.36
CA GLY A 214 24.77 15.43 -8.50
C GLY A 214 24.80 14.36 -9.61
N LEU A 215 23.87 14.35 -10.57
CA LEU A 215 23.98 13.50 -11.76
C LEU A 215 25.29 13.77 -12.55
N ILE A 216 25.88 14.96 -12.38
CA ILE A 216 26.96 15.49 -13.22
C ILE A 216 28.24 15.78 -12.42
N GLU A 217 28.18 15.91 -11.09
CA GLU A 217 29.38 16.15 -10.27
C GLU A 217 29.98 14.84 -9.75
N GLY A 218 30.83 14.17 -10.52
CA GLY A 218 31.67 13.07 -10.06
C GLY A 218 31.31 11.67 -10.56
N ALA A 219 30.43 11.52 -11.53
CA ALA A 219 30.14 10.20 -12.13
C ALA A 219 31.39 9.56 -12.75
N SER A 220 32.33 10.37 -13.23
CA SER A 220 33.61 9.91 -13.80
C SER A 220 34.69 9.57 -12.77
N GLU A 221 34.53 9.94 -11.50
CA GLU A 221 35.55 9.72 -10.45
C GLU A 221 35.31 8.52 -9.55
N GLY A 222 34.31 7.67 -9.86
CA GLY A 222 34.12 6.38 -9.18
C GLY A 222 33.69 6.45 -7.72
N VAL A 223 33.30 7.61 -7.20
CA VAL A 223 32.70 7.75 -5.86
C VAL A 223 31.22 7.44 -6.00
N GLY A 224 30.85 6.17 -5.81
CA GLY A 224 29.56 5.60 -6.06
C GLY A 224 28.39 6.40 -5.49
N LEU A 225 27.65 7.06 -6.36
CA LEU A 225 26.22 7.28 -6.17
C LEU A 225 25.59 5.89 -6.18
N GLY A 226 25.05 5.46 -5.04
CA GLY A 226 24.61 4.09 -4.86
C GLY A 226 23.63 3.63 -5.95
N HIS A 227 23.84 2.45 -6.49
CA HIS A 227 22.98 1.80 -7.50
C HIS A 227 21.48 1.86 -7.16
N GLU A 228 21.14 1.94 -5.87
CA GLU A 228 19.75 2.04 -5.42
C GLU A 228 19.08 3.40 -5.64
N PHE A 229 19.86 4.49 -5.62
CA PHE A 229 19.36 5.84 -5.94
C PHE A 229 18.97 5.96 -7.42
N LEU A 230 19.71 5.32 -8.27
CA LEU A 230 19.54 5.31 -9.72
C LEU A 230 18.33 4.50 -10.15
N ALA A 231 18.00 3.45 -9.39
CA ALA A 231 16.77 2.68 -9.57
C ALA A 231 15.50 3.56 -9.49
N HIS A 232 15.59 4.75 -8.88
CA HIS A 232 14.46 5.69 -8.84
C HIS A 232 14.37 6.53 -10.12
N LEU A 233 15.51 6.84 -10.76
CA LEU A 233 15.55 7.50 -12.07
C LEU A 233 15.22 6.56 -13.20
N GLU A 234 15.59 5.28 -13.09
CA GLU A 234 15.23 4.22 -14.04
C GLU A 234 13.72 4.13 -14.28
N ARG A 235 12.92 4.61 -13.32
CA ARG A 235 11.46 4.60 -13.40
C ARG A 235 10.86 5.92 -13.88
N ALA A 236 11.66 7.00 -14.00
CA ALA A 236 11.19 8.24 -14.59
C ALA A 236 10.81 7.99 -16.06
N ARG A 237 9.58 8.35 -16.42
CA ARG A 237 9.02 8.14 -17.76
C ARG A 237 9.44 9.23 -18.73
N LEU A 238 9.83 10.39 -18.20
CA LEU A 238 10.20 11.59 -18.95
C LEU A 238 11.40 12.28 -18.30
N LEU A 239 12.38 12.67 -19.09
CA LEU A 239 13.48 13.52 -18.62
C LEU A 239 13.19 14.98 -18.95
N LEU A 240 13.36 15.86 -17.98
CA LEU A 240 13.25 17.31 -18.12
C LEU A 240 14.67 17.89 -18.17
N HIS A 241 15.19 18.05 -19.37
CA HIS A 241 16.54 18.50 -19.62
C HIS A 241 16.64 20.02 -19.53
N VAL A 242 17.09 20.55 -18.40
CA VAL A 242 17.16 21.99 -18.12
C VAL A 242 18.50 22.56 -18.56
N ILE A 243 18.45 23.49 -19.48
CA ILE A 243 19.62 24.18 -20.04
C ILE A 243 19.56 25.66 -19.70
N ASP A 244 20.64 26.19 -19.18
CA ASP A 244 20.83 27.63 -19.02
C ASP A 244 21.06 28.27 -20.39
N SER A 245 20.12 29.09 -20.84
CA SER A 245 20.20 29.74 -22.14
C SER A 245 20.86 31.13 -22.12
N SER A 246 21.28 31.57 -20.93
CA SER A 246 21.94 32.89 -20.80
C SER A 246 23.41 32.90 -21.21
N GLU A 247 24.06 31.73 -21.32
CA GLU A 247 25.46 31.58 -21.60
C GLU A 247 25.72 30.44 -22.60
N GLY A 248 26.56 30.65 -23.60
CA GLY A 248 27.07 29.65 -24.51
C GLY A 248 26.03 28.98 -25.43
N ASP A 249 26.45 27.89 -26.08
CA ASP A 249 25.61 27.13 -27.02
C ASP A 249 24.74 26.11 -26.25
N ALA A 250 23.43 26.25 -26.37
CA ALA A 250 22.46 25.32 -25.72
C ALA A 250 22.59 23.89 -26.26
N ALA A 251 22.93 23.72 -27.54
CA ALA A 251 23.12 22.43 -28.17
C ALA A 251 24.35 21.69 -27.63
N GLU A 252 25.45 22.42 -27.40
CA GLU A 252 26.66 21.83 -26.82
C GLU A 252 26.44 21.38 -25.39
N ARG A 253 25.74 22.17 -24.59
CA ARG A 253 25.36 21.80 -23.22
C ARG A 253 24.44 20.58 -23.17
N TRP A 254 23.50 20.49 -24.10
CA TRP A 254 22.63 19.31 -24.20
C TRP A 254 23.48 18.05 -24.50
N ARG A 255 24.41 18.12 -25.49
CA ARG A 255 25.28 16.99 -25.83
C ARG A 255 26.15 16.53 -24.66
N THR A 256 26.65 17.47 -23.86
CA THR A 256 27.45 17.15 -22.67
C THR A 256 26.66 16.29 -21.68
N ILE A 257 25.43 16.69 -21.39
CA ILE A 257 24.57 15.96 -20.45
C ILE A 257 24.12 14.63 -21.05
N ASP A 258 23.77 14.61 -22.34
CA ASP A 258 23.34 13.40 -23.02
C ASP A 258 24.43 12.32 -23.02
N ALA A 259 25.69 12.75 -23.25
CA ALA A 259 26.84 11.87 -23.14
C ALA A 259 27.05 11.31 -21.73
N GLU A 260 26.76 12.09 -20.69
CA GLU A 260 26.82 11.62 -19.29
C GLU A 260 25.70 10.66 -18.98
N LEU A 261 24.45 10.89 -19.46
CA LEU A 261 23.34 9.98 -19.33
C LEU A 261 23.64 8.62 -20.00
N ALA A 262 24.24 8.65 -21.18
CA ALA A 262 24.69 7.47 -21.90
C ALA A 262 25.79 6.70 -21.15
N ALA A 263 26.80 7.43 -20.63
CA ALA A 263 27.85 6.83 -19.82
C ALA A 263 27.36 6.21 -18.53
N TYR A 264 26.26 6.74 -18.03
CA TYR A 264 25.61 6.25 -16.83
C TYR A 264 24.86 4.93 -17.07
N GLY A 265 24.24 4.76 -18.23
CA GLY A 265 23.46 3.57 -18.60
C GLY A 265 22.05 3.55 -18.01
N ALA A 266 21.56 2.37 -17.62
CA ALA A 266 20.21 2.13 -17.06
C ALA A 266 19.06 2.56 -17.98
N GLY A 267 19.30 2.73 -19.29
CA GLY A 267 18.30 3.13 -20.28
C GLY A 267 17.79 4.56 -20.13
N LEU A 268 18.53 5.42 -19.41
CA LEU A 268 18.19 6.84 -19.26
C LEU A 268 18.42 7.62 -20.56
N ASP A 269 19.42 7.20 -21.32
CA ASP A 269 19.75 7.74 -22.63
C ASP A 269 18.71 7.41 -23.71
N GLU A 270 17.83 6.42 -23.48
CA GLU A 270 16.73 6.04 -24.39
C GLU A 270 15.40 6.74 -24.05
N ARG A 271 15.32 7.46 -22.95
CA ARG A 271 14.07 8.06 -22.46
C ARG A 271 13.63 9.27 -23.28
N PRO A 272 12.30 9.49 -23.43
CA PRO A 272 11.77 10.72 -23.96
C PRO A 272 12.26 11.93 -23.17
N GLN A 273 12.66 12.99 -23.88
CA GLN A 273 13.20 14.20 -23.27
C GLN A 273 12.37 15.44 -23.63
N VAL A 274 12.15 16.30 -22.65
CA VAL A 274 11.67 17.67 -22.85
C VAL A 274 12.84 18.60 -22.56
N VAL A 275 13.26 19.35 -23.57
CA VAL A 275 14.32 20.33 -23.42
C VAL A 275 13.73 21.64 -22.92
N ILE A 276 14.29 22.17 -21.83
CA ILE A 276 13.83 23.40 -21.16
C ILE A 276 14.97 24.42 -21.20
N LEU A 277 14.84 25.39 -22.09
CA LEU A 277 15.74 26.53 -22.17
C LEU A 277 15.34 27.55 -21.10
N ASN A 278 16.04 27.55 -19.97
CA ASN A 278 15.78 28.42 -18.83
C ASN A 278 16.58 29.70 -18.87
N LYS A 279 16.20 30.69 -18.08
CA LYS A 279 16.77 32.02 -17.98
C LYS A 279 16.60 32.87 -19.24
N THR A 280 15.49 32.68 -19.97
CA THR A 280 15.19 33.46 -21.17
C THR A 280 15.03 34.95 -20.91
N ASP A 281 14.87 35.37 -19.69
CA ASP A 281 14.83 36.77 -19.23
C ASP A 281 16.18 37.48 -19.29
N LEU A 282 17.27 36.72 -19.34
CA LEU A 282 18.65 37.26 -19.44
C LEU A 282 19.16 37.28 -20.85
N SER A 283 18.48 36.68 -21.81
CA SER A 283 18.88 36.61 -23.21
C SER A 283 18.17 37.68 -24.01
N PRO A 284 18.90 38.59 -24.70
CA PRO A 284 18.31 39.66 -25.52
C PRO A 284 17.58 39.10 -26.74
N GLU A 285 18.01 37.95 -27.25
CA GLU A 285 17.41 37.22 -28.35
C GLU A 285 16.88 35.86 -27.89
N PRO A 286 15.80 35.35 -28.53
CA PRO A 286 15.29 34.03 -28.19
C PRO A 286 16.39 32.96 -28.41
N PRO A 287 16.68 32.10 -27.40
CA PRO A 287 17.67 31.05 -27.56
C PRO A 287 17.28 30.10 -28.68
N VAL A 288 18.23 29.80 -29.56
CA VAL A 288 18.08 28.84 -30.66
C VAL A 288 18.54 27.48 -30.18
N PHE A 289 17.73 26.44 -30.49
CA PHE A 289 18.06 25.06 -30.20
C PHE A 289 17.69 24.22 -31.43
N GLU A 290 18.71 23.77 -32.17
CA GLU A 290 18.56 23.03 -33.43
C GLU A 290 19.23 21.65 -33.30
N ILE A 291 18.64 20.78 -32.52
CA ILE A 291 19.02 19.36 -32.46
C ILE A 291 17.85 18.54 -32.93
N GLU A 292 18.06 17.71 -33.94
CA GLU A 292 17.13 16.70 -34.40
C GLU A 292 17.45 15.37 -33.69
N ASP A 293 16.67 15.02 -32.70
CA ASP A 293 16.76 13.75 -31.98
C ASP A 293 15.34 13.25 -31.67
N GLU A 294 15.05 12.02 -32.01
CA GLU A 294 13.71 11.41 -31.85
C GLU A 294 13.24 11.36 -30.40
N ARG A 295 14.17 11.38 -29.44
CA ARG A 295 13.89 11.41 -28.00
C ARG A 295 13.39 12.78 -27.54
N ILE A 296 13.70 13.85 -28.26
CA ILE A 296 13.28 15.21 -27.91
C ILE A 296 11.84 15.42 -28.35
N VAL A 297 10.93 15.28 -27.39
CA VAL A 297 9.49 15.38 -27.66
C VAL A 297 9.03 16.83 -27.84
N ARG A 298 9.56 17.74 -27.00
CA ARG A 298 9.25 19.19 -27.07
C ARG A 298 10.40 20.03 -26.53
N VAL A 299 10.44 21.29 -26.98
CA VAL A 299 11.38 22.32 -26.50
C VAL A 299 10.58 23.48 -25.92
N PHE A 300 10.86 23.86 -24.67
CA PHE A 300 10.24 25.00 -24.00
C PHE A 300 11.25 26.09 -23.70
N ARG A 301 10.80 27.33 -23.82
CA ARG A 301 11.55 28.53 -23.41
C ARG A 301 10.89 29.07 -22.16
N VAL A 302 11.62 29.10 -21.05
CA VAL A 302 11.06 29.48 -19.75
C VAL A 302 12.00 30.43 -19.00
N SER A 303 11.43 31.15 -18.07
CA SER A 303 12.18 31.84 -17.01
C SER A 303 11.65 31.41 -15.65
N ALA A 304 12.42 30.68 -14.89
CA ALA A 304 12.09 30.34 -13.50
C ALA A 304 12.00 31.58 -12.62
N ALA A 305 12.69 32.68 -12.96
CA ALA A 305 12.66 33.94 -12.22
C ALA A 305 11.35 34.70 -12.44
N THR A 306 10.97 34.95 -13.70
CA THR A 306 9.78 35.74 -14.05
C THR A 306 8.49 34.92 -14.10
N GLY A 307 8.58 33.62 -14.33
CA GLY A 307 7.43 32.71 -14.53
C GLY A 307 7.00 32.59 -15.99
N ALA A 308 7.69 33.26 -16.93
CA ALA A 308 7.38 33.15 -18.35
C ALA A 308 7.50 31.70 -18.85
N GLY A 309 6.52 31.20 -19.62
CA GLY A 309 6.50 29.86 -20.19
C GLY A 309 6.21 28.70 -19.21
N ILE A 310 6.09 28.96 -17.91
CA ILE A 310 5.87 27.93 -16.88
C ILE A 310 4.50 27.24 -17.01
N ASP A 311 3.44 27.99 -17.27
CA ASP A 311 2.09 27.41 -17.38
C ASP A 311 1.97 26.49 -18.61
N ALA A 312 2.59 26.87 -19.74
CA ALA A 312 2.65 26.03 -20.93
C ALA A 312 3.43 24.73 -20.66
N LEU A 313 4.54 24.81 -19.91
CA LEU A 313 5.32 23.64 -19.49
C LEU A 313 4.47 22.71 -18.59
N LYS A 314 3.80 23.24 -17.57
CA LYS A 314 2.93 22.45 -16.69
C LYS A 314 1.87 21.67 -17.47
N LEU A 315 1.17 22.34 -18.37
CA LEU A 315 0.13 21.71 -19.18
C LEU A 315 0.70 20.59 -20.06
N ALA A 316 1.82 20.84 -20.70
CA ALA A 316 2.48 19.85 -21.55
C ALA A 316 2.98 18.62 -20.77
N LEU A 317 3.46 18.78 -19.54
CA LEU A 317 3.87 17.64 -18.71
C LEU A 317 2.75 16.64 -18.52
N HIS A 318 1.52 17.10 -18.30
CA HIS A 318 0.35 16.22 -18.14
C HIS A 318 -0.11 15.55 -19.45
N GLU A 319 0.19 16.15 -20.60
CA GLU A 319 -0.04 15.54 -21.91
C GLU A 319 1.01 14.45 -22.22
N LEU A 320 2.28 14.71 -21.89
CA LEU A 320 3.41 13.86 -22.21
C LEU A 320 3.59 12.67 -21.26
N VAL A 321 3.06 12.78 -20.06
CA VAL A 321 3.04 11.71 -19.07
C VAL A 321 1.57 11.29 -18.85
N PRO A 322 1.02 10.41 -19.69
CA PRO A 322 -0.33 9.91 -19.51
C PRO A 322 -0.45 9.12 -18.20
N PRO A 323 -1.64 9.06 -17.60
CA PRO A 323 -1.86 8.23 -16.41
C PRO A 323 -1.54 6.76 -16.74
N ASP A 324 -1.07 6.02 -15.72
CA ASP A 324 -0.91 4.58 -15.87
C ASP A 324 -2.26 3.95 -16.20
N GLU A 325 -2.32 3.17 -17.26
CA GLU A 325 -3.53 2.40 -17.59
C GLU A 325 -3.79 1.41 -16.47
N ILE A 326 -4.99 1.47 -15.91
CA ILE A 326 -5.49 0.44 -15.00
C ILE A 326 -5.77 -0.78 -15.87
N VAL A 327 -4.81 -1.68 -15.99
CA VAL A 327 -5.09 -3.01 -16.50
C VAL A 327 -5.92 -3.72 -15.43
N PRO A 328 -7.23 -3.94 -15.64
CA PRO A 328 -8.01 -4.70 -14.67
C PRO A 328 -7.38 -6.10 -14.61
N VAL A 329 -6.85 -6.46 -13.46
CA VAL A 329 -6.42 -7.83 -13.20
C VAL A 329 -7.70 -8.66 -13.25
N ALA A 330 -7.87 -9.42 -14.34
CA ALA A 330 -8.96 -10.37 -14.45
C ALA A 330 -8.88 -11.32 -13.25
N ALA A 331 -10.01 -11.56 -12.60
CA ALA A 331 -10.12 -12.39 -11.40
C ALA A 331 -9.87 -13.90 -11.72
N GLY A 332 -8.80 -14.21 -12.43
CA GLY A 332 -8.45 -15.54 -12.90
C GLY A 332 -6.96 -15.81 -13.03
N ASP A 333 -6.13 -14.80 -13.04
CA ASP A 333 -4.68 -14.99 -13.30
C ASP A 333 -3.86 -15.05 -11.99
N GLU A 334 -4.27 -15.91 -11.06
CA GLU A 334 -3.47 -16.21 -9.85
C GLU A 334 -2.21 -17.06 -10.17
N GLU A 335 -2.00 -17.52 -11.39
CA GLU A 335 -0.93 -18.49 -11.74
C GLU A 335 0.39 -17.87 -12.24
N GLU A 336 0.45 -16.56 -12.59
CA GLU A 336 1.70 -15.93 -13.08
C GLU A 336 2.45 -15.06 -12.06
N LEU A 337 2.10 -15.11 -10.79
CA LEU A 337 2.81 -14.39 -9.70
C LEU A 337 3.94 -15.23 -9.07
N VAL A 338 4.66 -16.03 -9.87
CA VAL A 338 5.60 -17.06 -9.36
C VAL A 338 6.95 -16.50 -8.89
N ASP A 339 7.31 -15.23 -9.14
CA ASP A 339 8.67 -14.74 -8.85
C ASP A 339 8.82 -13.70 -7.72
N PHE A 340 7.76 -13.39 -6.99
CA PHE A 340 7.91 -12.63 -5.76
C PHE A 340 7.39 -13.47 -4.59
N LEU A 341 8.24 -13.68 -3.60
CA LEU A 341 7.86 -14.18 -2.28
C LEU A 341 6.73 -13.32 -1.70
N VAL A 342 5.50 -13.56 -2.16
CA VAL A 342 4.32 -13.10 -1.46
C VAL A 342 4.32 -13.89 -0.17
N TYR A 343 4.86 -13.33 0.90
CA TYR A 343 4.68 -13.86 2.23
C TYR A 343 3.17 -13.84 2.50
N ARG A 344 2.53 -14.95 2.17
CA ARG A 344 1.19 -15.26 2.67
C ARG A 344 1.43 -15.82 4.06
N PRO A 345 1.18 -15.10 5.15
CA PRO A 345 1.12 -15.73 6.45
C PRO A 345 0.05 -16.81 6.33
N GLN A 346 0.46 -18.07 6.24
CA GLN A 346 -0.51 -19.14 6.39
C GLN A 346 -1.06 -18.98 7.80
N PRO A 347 -2.39 -18.89 7.98
CA PRO A 347 -2.93 -18.90 9.31
C PRO A 347 -2.38 -20.16 9.96
N ALA A 348 -1.60 -19.99 11.02
CA ALA A 348 -1.15 -21.10 11.82
C ALA A 348 -2.40 -21.93 12.09
N ARG A 349 -2.40 -23.23 11.68
CA ARG A 349 -3.50 -24.12 12.00
C ARG A 349 -3.66 -24.02 13.50
N ARG A 350 -4.74 -23.36 13.93
CA ARG A 350 -4.92 -23.12 15.36
C ARG A 350 -4.93 -24.43 16.06
N ALA A 351 -4.02 -24.56 17.00
CA ALA A 351 -3.83 -25.79 17.76
C ALA A 351 -4.98 -26.06 18.73
N TYR A 352 -5.97 -25.15 18.84
CA TYR A 352 -7.07 -25.25 19.79
C TYR A 352 -8.40 -24.75 19.20
N ARG A 353 -9.50 -25.18 19.83
CA ARG A 353 -10.87 -24.68 19.59
C ARG A 353 -11.52 -24.35 20.92
N VAL A 354 -12.35 -23.30 20.93
CA VAL A 354 -13.11 -22.87 22.11
C VAL A 354 -14.59 -23.14 21.84
N PHE A 355 -15.21 -23.90 22.74
CA PHE A 355 -16.62 -24.22 22.69
C PHE A 355 -17.33 -23.52 23.83
N ARG A 356 -18.48 -22.92 23.54
CA ARG A 356 -19.42 -22.47 24.55
C ARG A 356 -20.31 -23.63 24.96
N THR A 357 -20.44 -23.88 26.27
CA THR A 357 -21.29 -24.92 26.88
C THR A 357 -22.39 -24.26 27.71
N GLU A 358 -23.27 -25.08 28.32
CA GLU A 358 -24.28 -24.56 29.23
C GLU A 358 -23.71 -24.00 30.55
N ARG A 359 -22.50 -24.42 30.94
CA ARG A 359 -21.86 -24.03 32.21
C ARG A 359 -20.72 -23.05 32.06
N GLY A 360 -20.30 -22.76 30.82
CA GLY A 360 -19.17 -21.89 30.54
C GLY A 360 -18.48 -22.27 29.24
N PHE A 361 -17.17 -22.52 29.26
CA PHE A 361 -16.37 -22.75 28.07
C PHE A 361 -15.51 -24.01 28.18
N ARG A 362 -15.30 -24.68 27.04
CA ARG A 362 -14.39 -25.82 26.91
C ARG A 362 -13.36 -25.55 25.81
N ILE A 363 -12.12 -25.73 26.15
CA ILE A 363 -10.97 -25.60 25.22
C ILE A 363 -10.48 -26.99 24.86
N THR A 364 -10.36 -27.26 23.56
CA THR A 364 -9.81 -28.53 23.05
C THR A 364 -8.62 -28.27 22.16
N GLY A 365 -7.62 -29.15 22.18
CA GLY A 365 -6.34 -28.98 21.49
C GLY A 365 -5.28 -28.41 22.43
N ARG A 366 -4.23 -27.82 21.88
CA ARG A 366 -3.13 -27.23 22.67
C ARG A 366 -3.58 -25.86 23.19
N ALA A 367 -3.76 -25.74 24.50
CA ALA A 367 -4.20 -24.49 25.13
C ALA A 367 -3.30 -23.29 24.69
N PRO A 368 -3.90 -22.14 24.37
CA PRO A 368 -3.17 -20.92 24.10
C PRO A 368 -2.50 -20.38 25.35
N ALA A 369 -1.65 -19.36 25.18
CA ALA A 369 -1.05 -18.65 26.30
C ALA A 369 -2.15 -18.05 27.20
N PRO A 370 -1.95 -17.94 28.52
CA PRO A 370 -3.00 -17.46 29.45
C PRO A 370 -3.60 -16.12 29.09
N GLN A 371 -2.79 -15.18 28.61
CA GLN A 371 -3.24 -13.85 28.17
C GLN A 371 -4.13 -13.91 26.91
N GLU A 372 -3.76 -14.77 25.96
CA GLU A 372 -4.55 -15.00 24.74
C GLU A 372 -5.88 -15.69 25.07
N LEU A 373 -5.86 -16.67 25.95
CA LEU A 373 -7.04 -17.36 26.42
C LEU A 373 -8.00 -16.38 27.11
N GLU A 374 -7.50 -15.54 27.98
CA GLU A 374 -8.27 -14.51 28.67
C GLU A 374 -8.95 -13.55 27.69
N ALA A 375 -8.22 -13.07 26.68
CA ALA A 375 -8.76 -12.17 25.66
C ALA A 375 -9.87 -12.84 24.85
N ILE A 376 -9.70 -14.12 24.49
CA ILE A 376 -10.68 -14.88 23.73
C ILE A 376 -11.97 -15.11 24.56
N LEU A 377 -11.83 -15.51 25.83
CA LEU A 377 -12.96 -15.77 26.72
C LEU A 377 -13.73 -14.48 27.03
N LYS A 378 -13.04 -13.38 27.28
CA LYS A 378 -13.67 -12.05 27.41
C LYS A 378 -14.43 -11.66 26.15
N ALA A 379 -13.83 -11.85 24.97
CA ALA A 379 -14.47 -11.56 23.68
C ALA A 379 -15.67 -12.47 23.41
N ALA A 380 -15.66 -13.69 23.91
CA ALA A 380 -16.76 -14.65 23.84
C ALA A 380 -17.88 -14.41 24.91
N GLY A 381 -17.68 -13.42 25.79
CA GLY A 381 -18.64 -13.02 26.78
C GLY A 381 -18.63 -13.92 28.03
N ALA A 382 -17.46 -14.40 28.44
CA ALA A 382 -17.28 -15.09 29.73
C ALA A 382 -17.69 -14.17 30.89
N ARG A 383 -18.36 -14.73 31.86
CA ARG A 383 -18.87 -14.05 33.06
C ARG A 383 -18.26 -14.68 34.32
N GLU A 384 -18.13 -13.89 35.35
CA GLU A 384 -17.72 -14.37 36.65
C GLU A 384 -18.56 -15.57 37.09
N GLY A 385 -17.91 -16.68 37.46
CA GLY A 385 -18.54 -17.94 37.80
C GLY A 385 -18.71 -18.94 36.65
N ASP A 386 -18.34 -18.59 35.41
CA ASP A 386 -18.33 -19.56 34.30
C ASP A 386 -17.22 -20.62 34.50
N GLU A 387 -17.58 -21.90 34.26
CA GLU A 387 -16.64 -23.01 34.26
C GLU A 387 -15.80 -23.03 32.98
N ILE A 388 -14.46 -23.08 33.10
CA ILE A 388 -13.54 -23.15 31.98
C ILE A 388 -12.82 -24.50 32.02
N GLU A 389 -13.21 -25.40 31.12
CA GLU A 389 -12.58 -26.70 30.95
C GLU A 389 -11.40 -26.61 29.97
N VAL A 390 -10.17 -26.90 30.43
CA VAL A 390 -8.95 -26.96 29.63
C VAL A 390 -8.35 -28.36 29.76
N GLY A 391 -8.61 -29.22 28.78
CA GLY A 391 -8.23 -30.63 28.87
C GLY A 391 -8.99 -31.35 30.01
N GLU A 392 -8.28 -31.78 31.05
CA GLU A 392 -8.83 -32.42 32.25
C GLU A 392 -9.04 -31.44 33.44
N GLU A 393 -8.53 -30.22 33.29
CA GLU A 393 -8.63 -29.19 34.33
C GLU A 393 -9.92 -28.37 34.17
N VAL A 394 -10.57 -28.07 35.28
CA VAL A 394 -11.73 -27.18 35.35
C VAL A 394 -11.37 -26.01 36.24
N LEU A 395 -11.41 -24.80 35.64
CA LEU A 395 -11.14 -23.54 36.32
C LEU A 395 -12.43 -22.72 36.38
N GLU A 396 -12.57 -21.87 37.39
CA GLU A 396 -13.67 -20.93 37.51
C GLU A 396 -13.17 -19.55 37.03
N TRP A 397 -13.95 -18.92 36.16
CA TRP A 397 -13.64 -17.58 35.67
C TRP A 397 -13.89 -16.55 36.77
N LYS A 398 -12.87 -15.77 37.08
CA LYS A 398 -12.89 -14.71 38.10
C LYS A 398 -12.99 -13.32 37.50
#